data_90ddc0dd0ebe790c635cc0c956cd861c
#
_entry.id   90ddc0dd0ebe790c635cc0c956cd861c
#
_cell.length_a   1.000
_cell.length_b   1.000
_cell.length_c   1.000
_cell.angle_alpha   90.00
_cell.angle_beta   90.00
_cell.angle_gamma   90.00
#
_symmetry.space_group_name_H-M   'P 1'
#
loop_
_entity.id
_entity.type
_entity.pdbx_description
1 polymer ?
#
loop_
_entity_poly.entity_id
_entity_poly.type
_entity_poly.pdbx_seq_one_letter_code
_entity_poly.pdbx_strand_id
1 'polypeptide(L)'
;MKYLRFTPFILITILPIFSVQAQDNPDFYLNENGITVICTNAEFGDTGELNGITYTKRTKEEIQNSGSDTEIATSCTSGITDMSAMLMSRTSFNEDISGWDVSNV
;
A
#
# COMPACT_ATOMS: atom_id res chain seq x y z
N MET A 1 -7.59 -50.48 -16.24
CA MET A 1 -7.82 -50.04 -15.94
C MET A 1 -7.74 -49.24 -15.38
N LYS A 2 -7.72 -49.19 -15.26
CA LYS A 2 -7.89 -48.47 -14.73
C LYS A 2 -7.39 -47.37 -14.47
N TYR A 3 -7.32 -47.38 -14.68
CA TYR A 3 -6.99 -46.41 -14.47
C TYR A 3 -6.87 -45.28 -14.42
N LEU A 4 -6.90 -45.05 -14.57
CA LEU A 4 -6.96 -44.00 -14.39
C LEU A 4 -7.00 -43.00 -14.21
N ARG A 5 -7.12 -43.25 -14.08
CA ARG A 5 -7.44 -42.42 -13.82
C ARG A 5 -7.00 -41.40 -13.39
N PHE A 6 -6.86 -41.36 -13.41
CA PHE A 6 -6.59 -40.30 -12.83
C PHE A 6 -6.30 -39.22 -12.92
N THR A 7 -6.34 -39.22 -13.21
CA THR A 7 -6.28 -38.23 -13.19
C THR A 7 -6.26 -37.21 -13.02
N PRO A 8 -6.49 -37.30 -12.79
CA PRO A 8 -6.60 -36.25 -12.61
C PRO A 8 -6.23 -35.22 -12.25
N PHE A 9 -6.12 -35.37 -12.06
CA PHE A 9 -5.92 -34.39 -11.44
C PHE A 9 -5.40 -33.37 -11.50
N ILE A 10 -5.18 -33.60 -11.68
CA ILE A 10 -4.72 -32.76 -11.55
C ILE A 10 -4.64 -31.76 -11.82
N LEU A 11 -4.78 -31.47 -12.06
CA LEU A 11 -4.83 -30.42 -12.18
C LEU A 11 -5.07 -29.51 -11.83
N ILE A 12 -5.32 -29.65 -11.73
CA ILE A 12 -5.67 -28.88 -11.30
C ILE A 12 -5.27 -28.12 -10.67
N THR A 13 -5.37 -28.02 -10.37
CA THR A 13 -5.00 -27.42 -9.46
C THR A 13 -4.19 -26.44 -9.45
N ILE A 14 -3.74 -26.12 -9.83
CA ILE A 14 -2.81 -25.35 -9.92
C ILE A 14 -3.07 -24.07 -10.06
N LEU A 15 -3.78 -23.79 -10.59
CA LEU A 15 -4.04 -22.68 -10.84
C LEU A 15 -4.32 -21.82 -9.90
N PRO A 16 -4.75 -22.07 -9.18
CA PRO A 16 -5.16 -21.25 -8.20
C PRO A 16 -4.27 -20.37 -7.70
N ILE A 17 -3.27 -20.63 -7.80
CA ILE A 17 -2.36 -20.02 -7.24
C ILE A 17 -2.25 -18.66 -7.44
N PHE A 18 -2.48 -18.18 -8.51
CA PHE A 18 -2.18 -16.90 -8.70
C PHE A 18 -2.96 -16.01 -7.99
N SER A 19 -3.98 -16.32 -7.62
CA SER A 19 -4.74 -15.41 -6.94
C SER A 19 -4.11 -14.93 -5.74
N VAL A 20 -3.11 -15.55 -5.36
CA VAL A 20 -2.53 -15.16 -4.22
C VAL A 20 -1.86 -13.94 -4.26
N GLN A 21 -1.72 -13.32 -5.30
CA GLN A 21 -1.08 -12.10 -5.29
C GLN A 21 -1.89 -11.06 -4.77
N ALA A 22 -2.94 -11.28 -4.20
CA ALA A 22 -3.71 -10.28 -3.58
C ALA A 22 -2.89 -9.55 -2.58
N GLN A 23 -3.28 -8.37 -2.19
CA GLN A 23 -2.56 -7.58 -1.25
C GLN A 23 -2.41 -8.31 0.07
N ASP A 24 -1.29 -8.12 0.71
CA ASP A 24 -0.95 -8.81 1.95
C ASP A 24 -1.66 -8.20 3.15
N ASN A 25 -2.19 -6.99 3.07
CA ASN A 25 -2.91 -6.33 4.15
C ASN A 25 -4.16 -5.67 3.59
N PRO A 26 -5.34 -6.23 3.87
CA PRO A 26 -6.58 -5.71 3.31
C PRO A 26 -6.95 -4.32 3.81
N ASP A 27 -6.29 -3.82 4.86
CA ASP A 27 -6.55 -2.47 5.33
C ASP A 27 -5.90 -1.41 4.43
N PHE A 28 -5.04 -1.84 3.50
CA PHE A 28 -4.45 -0.95 2.52
C PHE A 28 -5.09 -1.22 1.16
N TYR A 29 -5.67 -0.22 0.55
CA TYR A 29 -6.31 -0.40 -0.76
C TYR A 29 -6.31 0.91 -1.52
N LEU A 30 -6.52 0.82 -2.83
CA LEU A 30 -6.65 2.01 -3.66
C LEU A 30 -8.10 2.50 -3.63
N ASN A 31 -8.26 3.80 -3.55
CA ASN A 31 -9.56 4.43 -3.69
C ASN A 31 -10.09 4.13 -5.09
N GLU A 32 -11.34 4.40 -5.33
CA GLU A 32 -11.98 4.17 -6.63
C GLU A 32 -11.28 4.92 -7.75
N ASN A 33 -10.59 6.02 -7.43
CA ASN A 33 -9.86 6.77 -8.44
C ASN A 33 -8.60 6.02 -8.92
N GLY A 34 -8.24 4.89 -8.29
CA GLY A 34 -7.10 4.09 -8.69
C GLY A 34 -5.75 4.71 -8.35
N ILE A 35 -5.73 5.81 -7.60
CA ILE A 35 -4.50 6.54 -7.30
C ILE A 35 -4.28 6.71 -5.81
N THR A 36 -5.28 7.10 -5.07
CA THR A 36 -5.13 7.41 -3.65
C THR A 36 -5.05 6.12 -2.83
N VAL A 37 -4.01 6.03 -2.00
CA VAL A 37 -3.82 4.88 -1.10
C VAL A 37 -4.57 5.15 0.18
N ILE A 38 -5.46 4.24 0.54
CA ILE A 38 -6.29 4.35 1.74
C ILE A 38 -5.84 3.32 2.75
N CYS A 39 -5.66 3.71 3.98
CA CYS A 39 -5.31 2.81 5.07
C CYS A 39 -6.00 3.22 6.38
N THR A 40 -7.24 3.69 6.27
CA THR A 40 -7.98 4.25 7.40
C THR A 40 -8.04 3.28 8.58
N ASN A 41 -8.23 2.00 8.30
CA ASN A 41 -8.40 1.02 9.37
C ASN A 41 -7.10 0.40 9.87
N ALA A 42 -5.97 0.76 9.27
CA ALA A 42 -4.68 0.25 9.71
C ALA A 42 -4.20 1.07 10.92
N GLU A 43 -3.25 0.50 11.65
CA GLU A 43 -2.59 1.20 12.75
C GLU A 43 -1.38 1.93 12.21
N PHE A 44 -0.97 3.01 12.87
CA PHE A 44 0.26 3.68 12.49
C PHE A 44 1.43 2.68 12.64
N GLY A 45 2.27 2.61 11.63
CA GLY A 45 3.37 1.67 11.57
C GLY A 45 3.06 0.42 10.76
N ASP A 46 1.79 0.14 10.49
CA ASP A 46 1.42 -1.00 9.65
C ASP A 46 1.86 -0.77 8.21
N THR A 47 2.13 -1.85 7.51
CA THR A 47 2.51 -1.80 6.11
C THR A 47 1.55 -2.62 5.25
N GLY A 48 1.44 -2.25 3.99
CA GLY A 48 0.67 -3.01 3.02
C GLY A 48 1.23 -2.78 1.63
N GLU A 49 1.18 -3.82 0.81
CA GLU A 49 1.73 -3.74 -0.54
C GLU A 49 0.60 -3.56 -1.55
N LEU A 50 0.74 -2.58 -2.44
CA LEU A 50 -0.20 -2.36 -3.53
C LEU A 50 0.60 -2.17 -4.81
N ASN A 51 0.34 -3.01 -5.80
CA ASN A 51 1.00 -2.92 -7.10
C ASN A 51 2.53 -2.95 -6.99
N GLY A 52 3.04 -3.76 -6.08
CA GLY A 52 4.48 -3.93 -5.93
C GLY A 52 5.16 -2.88 -5.07
N ILE A 53 4.41 -1.92 -4.53
CA ILE A 53 4.96 -0.87 -3.68
C ILE A 53 4.48 -1.10 -2.26
N THR A 54 5.41 -1.11 -1.32
CA THR A 54 5.07 -1.26 0.10
C THR A 54 4.85 0.12 0.70
N TYR A 55 3.64 0.34 1.21
CA TYR A 55 3.29 1.59 1.88
C TYR A 55 3.28 1.38 3.38
N THR A 56 3.60 2.41 4.13
CA THR A 56 3.55 2.39 5.60
C THR A 56 2.64 3.51 6.06
N LYS A 57 1.74 3.22 6.99
CA LYS A 57 0.90 4.26 7.56
C LYS A 57 1.74 5.05 8.54
N ARG A 58 1.95 6.34 8.25
CA ARG A 58 2.83 7.20 9.04
C ARG A 58 2.10 8.41 9.57
N THR A 59 2.53 8.90 10.72
CA THR A 59 2.04 10.14 11.28
C THR A 59 2.69 11.32 10.57
N LYS A 60 2.14 12.51 10.75
CA LYS A 60 2.73 13.73 10.24
C LYS A 60 4.18 13.87 10.73
N GLU A 61 4.40 13.59 12.01
CA GLU A 61 5.72 13.76 12.60
C GLU A 61 6.73 12.80 11.99
N GLU A 62 6.32 11.58 11.73
CA GLU A 62 7.21 10.61 11.11
C GLU A 62 7.60 11.04 9.69
N ILE A 63 6.65 11.58 8.95
CA ILE A 63 6.96 12.08 7.61
C ILE A 63 7.87 13.29 7.69
N GLN A 64 7.55 14.21 8.60
CA GLN A 64 8.30 15.45 8.75
C GLN A 64 9.75 15.16 9.13
N ASN A 65 10.00 14.15 9.95
CA ASN A 65 11.31 13.81 10.45
C ASN A 65 12.03 12.73 9.63
N SER A 66 11.43 12.26 8.55
CA SER A 66 12.03 11.20 7.75
C SER A 66 13.28 11.72 7.03
N GLY A 67 14.30 10.91 6.97
CA GLY A 67 15.51 11.21 6.22
C GLY A 67 15.49 10.70 4.79
N SER A 68 14.37 10.12 4.35
CA SER A 68 14.28 9.50 3.03
C SER A 68 13.07 10.00 2.27
N ASP A 69 13.30 10.60 1.12
CA ASP A 69 12.21 11.06 0.26
C ASP A 69 11.36 9.88 -0.23
N THR A 70 11.97 8.72 -0.45
CA THR A 70 11.23 7.53 -0.86
C THR A 70 10.28 7.08 0.25
N GLU A 71 10.70 7.13 1.50
CA GLU A 71 9.82 6.79 2.60
C GLU A 71 8.64 7.76 2.67
N ILE A 72 8.90 9.02 2.43
CA ILE A 72 7.83 10.03 2.43
C ILE A 72 6.82 9.70 1.34
N ALA A 73 7.31 9.42 0.14
CA ALA A 73 6.44 9.15 -1.01
C ALA A 73 5.63 7.86 -0.84
N THR A 74 6.16 6.88 -0.11
CA THR A 74 5.46 5.61 0.10
C THR A 74 4.74 5.58 1.44
N SER A 75 4.41 6.74 1.98
CA SER A 75 3.59 6.84 3.18
C SER A 75 2.12 6.79 2.82
N CYS A 76 1.34 6.04 3.59
CA CYS A 76 -0.11 6.16 3.54
C CYS A 76 -0.52 7.20 4.57
N THR A 77 -1.19 8.23 4.15
CA THR A 77 -1.48 9.41 4.96
C THR A 77 -2.92 9.47 5.48
N SER A 78 -3.64 8.35 5.40
CA SER A 78 -5.01 8.31 5.91
C SER A 78 -5.02 8.67 7.39
N GLY A 79 -5.91 9.56 7.76
CA GLY A 79 -6.04 9.97 9.15
C GLY A 79 -5.25 11.21 9.53
N ILE A 80 -4.35 11.68 8.68
CA ILE A 80 -3.66 12.94 8.98
C ILE A 80 -4.61 14.09 8.72
N THR A 81 -4.79 14.94 9.72
CA THR A 81 -5.71 16.07 9.62
C THR A 81 -5.01 17.40 9.40
N ASP A 82 -3.72 17.46 9.66
CA ASP A 82 -2.94 18.68 9.51
C ASP A 82 -1.63 18.34 8.78
N MET A 83 -1.49 18.83 7.57
CA MET A 83 -0.29 18.60 6.78
C MET A 83 0.55 19.86 6.65
N SER A 84 0.25 20.88 7.45
CA SER A 84 0.99 22.13 7.35
C SER A 84 2.48 21.92 7.65
N ALA A 85 3.33 22.55 6.84
CA ALA A 85 4.78 22.53 7.01
C ALA A 85 5.41 21.13 6.95
N MET A 86 4.67 20.11 6.49
CA MET A 86 5.16 18.74 6.56
C MET A 86 6.39 18.52 5.69
N LEU A 87 6.48 19.19 4.56
CA LEU A 87 7.63 19.09 3.67
C LEU A 87 8.49 20.35 3.67
N MET A 88 8.36 21.15 4.71
CA MET A 88 9.10 22.41 4.80
C MET A 88 10.60 22.16 4.82
N SER A 89 11.35 22.97 4.12
CA SER A 89 12.81 22.90 4.02
C SER A 89 13.34 21.72 3.22
N ARG A 90 12.47 20.95 2.56
CA ARG A 90 12.91 19.87 1.68
C ARG A 90 13.04 20.40 0.27
N THR A 91 14.07 21.18 0.05
CA THR A 91 14.22 21.95 -1.19
C THR A 91 14.49 21.09 -2.42
N SER A 92 14.93 19.85 -2.24
CA SER A 92 15.18 18.93 -3.34
C SER A 92 14.12 17.86 -3.50
N PHE A 93 13.04 17.92 -2.69
CA PHE A 93 12.01 16.90 -2.76
C PHE A 93 11.28 16.98 -4.10
N ASN A 94 11.21 15.86 -4.81
CA ASN A 94 10.55 15.82 -6.11
C ASN A 94 9.94 14.45 -6.35
N GLU A 95 9.35 13.85 -5.31
CA GLU A 95 8.73 12.53 -5.42
C GLU A 95 7.25 12.68 -5.73
N ASP A 96 6.66 11.61 -6.27
CA ASP A 96 5.25 11.58 -6.59
C ASP A 96 4.45 11.27 -5.32
N ILE A 97 3.67 12.21 -4.85
CA ILE A 97 2.80 12.05 -3.69
C ILE A 97 1.32 12.09 -4.08
N SER A 98 1.02 11.79 -5.34
CA SER A 98 -0.37 11.78 -5.81
C SER A 98 -1.21 10.73 -5.09
N GLY A 99 -0.59 9.72 -4.50
CA GLY A 99 -1.30 8.69 -3.76
C GLY A 99 -1.67 9.07 -2.34
N TRP A 100 -1.28 10.24 -1.88
CA TRP A 100 -1.59 10.64 -0.50
C TRP A 100 -3.08 10.87 -0.31
N ASP A 101 -3.60 10.38 0.80
CA ASP A 101 -4.99 10.58 1.18
C ASP A 101 -5.09 11.88 1.97
N VAL A 102 -5.71 12.88 1.40
CA VAL A 102 -5.87 14.18 2.04
C VAL A 102 -7.33 14.44 2.45
N SER A 103 -8.13 13.38 2.47
CA SER A 103 -9.57 13.53 2.69
C SER A 103 -9.91 14.04 4.08
N ASN A 104 -9.00 13.91 5.04
CA ASN A 104 -9.23 14.37 6.40
C ASN A 104 -8.47 15.65 6.76
N VAL A 105 -7.78 16.24 5.81
CA VAL A 105 -7.01 17.44 6.06
C VAL A 105 -7.88 18.67 6.12
#